data_f675ae3688edff8b90cc1aa394a4ff7f
#
_entry.id   f675ae3688edff8b90cc1aa394a4ff7f
#
_cell.length_a   1.000
_cell.length_b   1.000
_cell.length_c   1.000
_cell.angle_alpha   90.00
_cell.angle_beta   90.00
_cell.angle_gamma   90.00
#
_symmetry.space_group_name_H-M   'P 1'
#
loop_
_entity.id
_entity.type
_entity.pdbx_description
1 polymer ?
#
loop_
_entity_poly.entity_id
_entity_poly.type
_entity_poly.pdbx_seq_one_letter_code
_entity_poly.pdbx_strand_id
1 'polypeptide(L)'
;MIIRDAVKEELTYIRELRLAAYEEHASKIPEAHWQALRKSILSDGDIQTGVERIVVEIDGEIMGSVALFSPDIKAYDGLLEDELSYPELRMLAISSKSRGKGIATLLINECINRAKEKGFSEMGLHTADFMESAIKLYEHLGFERLPQFDFEPANDGIIVKAFRISF
;
A
#
# COMPACT_ATOMS: atom_id res chain seq x y z
N MET A 1 14.51 -11.63 -11.50
CA MET A 1 13.62 -10.77 -10.70
C MET A 1 14.42 -9.61 -10.14
N ILE A 2 14.01 -8.40 -10.43
CA ILE A 2 14.71 -7.17 -10.03
C ILE A 2 13.78 -6.32 -9.18
N ILE A 3 14.25 -5.89 -7.99
CA ILE A 3 13.58 -4.89 -7.19
C ILE A 3 14.32 -3.57 -7.38
N ARG A 4 13.61 -2.51 -7.70
CA ARG A 4 14.20 -1.21 -7.96
C ARG A 4 13.18 -0.09 -7.74
N ASP A 5 13.66 1.14 -7.73
CA ASP A 5 12.79 2.30 -7.78
C ASP A 5 12.13 2.40 -9.15
N ALA A 6 10.89 2.85 -9.18
CA ALA A 6 10.19 3.17 -10.41
C ALA A 6 10.76 4.44 -11.02
N VAL A 7 10.77 4.51 -12.34
CA VAL A 7 11.09 5.75 -13.06
C VAL A 7 9.79 6.47 -13.43
N LYS A 8 9.89 7.79 -13.68
CA LYS A 8 8.73 8.64 -13.94
C LYS A 8 7.85 8.14 -15.10
N GLU A 9 8.48 7.62 -16.13
CA GLU A 9 7.80 7.13 -17.33
C GLU A 9 6.94 5.90 -17.08
N GLU A 10 7.13 5.23 -15.93
CA GLU A 10 6.39 4.03 -15.54
C GLU A 10 5.14 4.31 -14.72
N LEU A 11 4.93 5.55 -14.29
CA LEU A 11 3.85 5.91 -13.36
C LEU A 11 2.45 5.56 -13.91
N THR A 12 2.21 5.80 -15.19
CA THR A 12 0.92 5.45 -15.83
C THR A 12 0.69 3.94 -15.76
N TYR A 13 1.70 3.15 -16.10
CA TYR A 13 1.61 1.68 -16.04
C TYR A 13 1.38 1.20 -14.60
N ILE A 14 2.07 1.78 -13.63
CA ILE A 14 1.91 1.44 -12.21
C ILE A 14 0.48 1.73 -11.73
N ARG A 15 -0.11 2.85 -12.13
CA ARG A 15 -1.50 3.18 -11.79
C ARG A 15 -2.49 2.20 -12.39
N GLU A 16 -2.27 1.78 -13.62
CA GLU A 16 -3.10 0.75 -14.26
C GLU A 16 -2.97 -0.59 -13.54
N LEU A 17 -1.77 -0.96 -13.14
CA LEU A 17 -1.52 -2.18 -12.34
C LEU A 17 -2.27 -2.13 -11.00
N ARG A 18 -2.18 -1.01 -10.29
CA ARG A 18 -2.90 -0.78 -9.04
C ARG A 18 -4.41 -0.87 -9.25
N LEU A 19 -4.91 -0.19 -10.27
CA LEU A 19 -6.33 -0.18 -10.59
C LEU A 19 -6.84 -1.60 -10.85
N ALA A 20 -6.15 -2.37 -11.67
CA ALA A 20 -6.52 -3.75 -11.97
C ALA A 20 -6.54 -4.63 -10.71
N ALA A 21 -5.55 -4.46 -9.83
CA ALA A 21 -5.47 -5.24 -8.59
C ALA A 21 -6.61 -4.91 -7.61
N TYR A 22 -6.99 -3.64 -7.50
CA TYR A 22 -8.06 -3.22 -6.59
C TYR A 22 -9.46 -3.43 -7.19
N GLU A 23 -9.59 -3.37 -8.51
CA GLU A 23 -10.87 -3.55 -9.21
C GLU A 23 -11.52 -4.90 -8.93
N GLU A 24 -10.75 -5.90 -8.58
CA GLU A 24 -11.25 -7.22 -8.17
C GLU A 24 -12.19 -7.15 -6.97
N HIS A 25 -12.09 -6.10 -6.17
CA HIS A 25 -12.92 -5.90 -4.98
C HIS A 25 -14.15 -5.02 -5.25
N ALA A 26 -14.25 -4.44 -6.44
CA ALA A 26 -15.31 -3.48 -6.77
C ALA A 26 -16.72 -4.04 -6.56
N SER A 27 -16.93 -5.32 -6.84
CA SER A 27 -18.23 -5.97 -6.66
C SER A 27 -18.61 -6.23 -5.21
N LYS A 28 -17.67 -6.09 -4.27
CA LYS A 28 -17.87 -6.36 -2.84
C LYS A 28 -18.18 -5.11 -2.03
N ILE A 29 -18.12 -3.94 -2.65
CA ILE A 29 -18.22 -2.65 -1.97
C ILE A 29 -19.24 -1.75 -2.67
N PRO A 30 -19.81 -0.74 -1.97
CA PRO A 30 -20.69 0.23 -2.60
C PRO A 30 -20.01 0.95 -3.76
N GLU A 31 -20.77 1.22 -4.82
CA GLU A 31 -20.27 1.88 -6.02
C GLU A 31 -19.60 3.24 -5.71
N ALA A 32 -20.18 4.03 -4.81
CA ALA A 32 -19.62 5.32 -4.42
C ALA A 32 -18.24 5.15 -3.76
N HIS A 33 -18.07 4.10 -2.95
CA HIS A 33 -16.78 3.78 -2.33
C HIS A 33 -15.75 3.40 -3.39
N TRP A 34 -16.13 2.54 -4.33
CA TRP A 34 -15.26 2.13 -5.42
C TRP A 34 -14.81 3.33 -6.28
N GLN A 35 -15.72 4.23 -6.61
CA GLN A 35 -15.38 5.42 -7.41
C GLN A 35 -14.40 6.34 -6.66
N ALA A 36 -14.57 6.51 -5.35
CA ALA A 36 -13.65 7.30 -4.53
C ALA A 36 -12.25 6.64 -4.46
N LEU A 37 -12.22 5.33 -4.27
CA LEU A 37 -10.97 4.55 -4.25
C LEU A 37 -10.26 4.61 -5.60
N ARG A 38 -11.00 4.44 -6.69
CA ARG A 38 -10.48 4.53 -8.05
C ARG A 38 -9.85 5.88 -8.32
N LYS A 39 -10.52 6.96 -7.94
CA LYS A 39 -10.00 8.33 -8.06
C LYS A 39 -8.69 8.51 -7.29
N SER A 40 -8.62 7.98 -6.08
CA SER A 40 -7.42 8.03 -5.24
C SER A 40 -6.26 7.27 -5.88
N ILE A 41 -6.51 6.07 -6.41
CA ILE A 41 -5.51 5.24 -7.09
C ILE A 41 -4.91 5.96 -8.31
N LEU A 42 -5.75 6.68 -9.06
CA LEU A 42 -5.34 7.40 -10.26
C LEU A 42 -4.78 8.80 -9.98
N SER A 43 -4.74 9.23 -8.73
CA SER A 43 -4.26 10.56 -8.33
C SER A 43 -2.73 10.65 -8.34
N ASP A 44 -2.24 11.90 -8.21
CA ASP A 44 -0.81 12.21 -8.14
C ASP A 44 -0.26 12.17 -6.71
N GLY A 45 -0.99 11.59 -5.76
CA GLY A 45 -0.61 11.54 -4.35
C GLY A 45 0.72 10.86 -4.06
N ASP A 46 1.19 10.01 -4.96
CA ASP A 46 2.48 9.32 -4.85
C ASP A 46 3.65 10.06 -5.52
N ILE A 47 3.41 11.26 -6.10
CA ILE A 47 4.45 12.08 -6.75
C ILE A 47 4.93 13.18 -5.81
N GLN A 48 5.10 12.87 -4.55
CA GLN A 48 5.58 13.82 -3.55
C GLN A 48 6.99 13.49 -3.11
N THR A 49 7.75 14.50 -2.72
CA THR A 49 9.01 14.29 -2.01
C THR A 49 8.70 13.51 -0.73
N GLY A 50 9.46 12.46 -0.46
CA GLY A 50 9.24 11.59 0.70
C GLY A 50 8.39 10.36 0.39
N VAL A 51 7.98 10.16 -0.87
CA VAL A 51 7.35 8.93 -1.33
C VAL A 51 8.32 8.17 -2.21
N GLU A 52 8.63 6.94 -1.83
CA GLU A 52 9.43 6.03 -2.65
C GLU A 52 8.50 5.07 -3.36
N ARG A 53 8.62 4.97 -4.66
CA ARG A 53 7.84 4.05 -5.50
C ARG A 53 8.76 2.89 -5.89
N ILE A 54 8.39 1.70 -5.50
CA ILE A 54 9.20 0.51 -5.64
C ILE A 54 8.47 -0.48 -6.53
N VAL A 55 9.19 -1.09 -7.46
CA VAL A 55 8.63 -2.08 -8.39
C VAL A 55 9.45 -3.36 -8.38
N VAL A 56 8.78 -4.46 -8.73
CA VAL A 56 9.43 -5.73 -9.06
C VAL A 56 9.26 -5.97 -10.55
N GLU A 57 10.37 -6.16 -11.22
CA GLU A 57 10.45 -6.44 -12.65
C GLU A 57 10.85 -7.89 -12.88
N ILE A 58 10.09 -8.57 -13.73
CA ILE A 58 10.39 -9.95 -14.15
C ILE A 58 10.36 -9.96 -15.68
N ASP A 59 11.46 -10.40 -16.30
CA ASP A 59 11.59 -10.47 -17.75
C ASP A 59 11.23 -9.15 -18.47
N GLY A 60 11.63 -8.03 -17.89
CA GLY A 60 11.39 -6.70 -18.46
C GLY A 60 9.99 -6.13 -18.22
N GLU A 61 9.13 -6.81 -17.46
CA GLU A 61 7.77 -6.37 -17.18
C GLU A 61 7.57 -6.14 -15.68
N ILE A 62 6.91 -5.04 -15.33
CA ILE A 62 6.58 -4.74 -13.92
C ILE A 62 5.45 -5.67 -13.47
N MET A 63 5.72 -6.48 -12.46
CA MET A 63 4.78 -7.47 -11.92
C MET A 63 4.26 -7.12 -10.54
N GLY A 64 4.82 -6.12 -9.90
CA GLY A 64 4.35 -5.65 -8.61
C GLY A 64 4.85 -4.26 -8.32
N SER A 65 4.12 -3.54 -7.48
CA SER A 65 4.52 -2.21 -7.01
C SER A 65 4.04 -1.96 -5.59
N VAL A 66 4.73 -1.06 -4.90
CA VAL A 66 4.37 -0.55 -3.58
C VAL A 66 4.91 0.87 -3.45
N ALA A 67 4.27 1.68 -2.64
CA ALA A 67 4.77 3.01 -2.27
C ALA A 67 5.10 3.03 -0.78
N LEU A 68 6.23 3.62 -0.43
CA LEU A 68 6.64 3.84 0.95
C LEU A 68 6.59 5.33 1.23
N PHE A 69 5.70 5.72 2.15
CA PHE A 69 5.47 7.12 2.52
C PHE A 69 6.22 7.48 3.79
N SER A 70 6.96 8.59 3.73
CA SER A 70 7.60 9.18 4.90
C SER A 70 6.54 9.59 5.93
N PRO A 71 6.84 9.53 7.25
CA PRO A 71 5.91 10.01 8.28
C PRO A 71 5.58 11.51 8.20
N ASP A 72 6.39 12.29 7.48
CA ASP A 72 6.16 13.74 7.28
C ASP A 72 4.99 14.03 6.36
N ILE A 73 4.54 13.05 5.60
CA ILE A 73 3.41 13.20 4.68
C ILE A 73 2.13 12.90 5.43
N LYS A 74 1.17 13.84 5.41
CA LYS A 74 -0.14 13.64 6.03
C LYS A 74 -0.81 12.42 5.46
N ALA A 75 -1.17 11.50 6.34
CA ALA A 75 -1.85 10.28 5.96
C ALA A 75 -3.33 10.56 5.76
N TYR A 76 -3.89 10.02 4.67
CA TYR A 76 -5.34 9.89 4.47
C TYR A 76 -6.15 11.19 4.62
N ASP A 77 -5.62 12.31 4.10
CA ASP A 77 -6.29 13.61 4.04
C ASP A 77 -6.87 14.10 5.39
N GLY A 78 -6.14 13.83 6.48
CA GLY A 78 -6.56 14.26 7.82
C GLY A 78 -7.58 13.35 8.49
N LEU A 79 -7.85 12.16 7.95
CA LEU A 79 -8.73 11.16 8.58
C LEU A 79 -8.10 10.54 9.82
N LEU A 80 -6.79 10.68 10.01
CA LEU A 80 -6.09 10.29 11.22
C LEU A 80 -5.87 11.55 12.08
N GLU A 81 -6.28 11.50 13.33
CA GLU A 81 -6.11 12.61 14.28
C GLU A 81 -4.65 12.82 14.69
N ASP A 82 -3.89 11.72 14.78
CA ASP A 82 -2.48 11.75 15.21
C ASP A 82 -1.54 11.59 14.02
N GLU A 83 -0.45 12.34 14.05
CA GLU A 83 0.65 12.16 13.11
C GLU A 83 1.39 10.86 13.42
N LEU A 84 1.68 10.09 12.38
CA LEU A 84 2.47 8.88 12.53
C LEU A 84 3.95 9.25 12.68
N SER A 85 4.65 8.52 13.54
CA SER A 85 6.09 8.71 13.79
C SER A 85 6.96 7.71 13.01
N TYR A 86 6.37 6.95 12.10
CA TYR A 86 7.04 5.91 11.32
C TYR A 86 6.50 5.91 9.89
N PRO A 87 7.27 5.39 8.92
CA PRO A 87 6.82 5.31 7.54
C PRO A 87 5.69 4.30 7.36
N GLU A 88 4.89 4.51 6.32
CA GLU A 88 3.82 3.58 5.94
C GLU A 88 3.99 3.07 4.52
N LEU A 89 3.78 1.78 4.33
CA LEU A 89 3.61 1.25 2.99
C LEU A 89 2.16 1.42 2.53
N ARG A 90 2.00 1.74 1.25
CA ARG A 90 0.68 1.95 0.64
C ARG A 90 0.64 1.42 -0.78
N MET A 91 -0.57 1.15 -1.26
CA MET A 91 -0.80 0.83 -2.66
C MET A 91 -0.01 -0.40 -3.13
N LEU A 92 0.08 -1.42 -2.28
CA LEU A 92 0.68 -2.69 -2.67
C LEU A 92 -0.20 -3.35 -3.72
N ALA A 93 0.36 -3.63 -4.87
CA ALA A 93 -0.37 -4.24 -5.99
C ALA A 93 0.52 -5.25 -6.72
N ILE A 94 -0.04 -6.42 -7.00
CA ILE A 94 0.64 -7.50 -7.70
C ILE A 94 -0.16 -7.85 -8.95
N SER A 95 0.52 -8.00 -10.08
CA SER A 95 -0.10 -8.45 -11.32
C SER A 95 -0.73 -9.83 -11.13
N SER A 96 -1.94 -10.02 -11.67
CA SER A 96 -2.62 -11.32 -11.65
C SER A 96 -1.79 -12.43 -12.29
N LYS A 97 -0.91 -12.08 -13.22
CA LYS A 97 0.02 -13.01 -13.89
C LYS A 97 1.08 -13.58 -12.96
N SER A 98 1.33 -12.93 -11.83
CA SER A 98 2.46 -13.24 -10.94
C SER A 98 2.07 -13.52 -9.49
N ARG A 99 0.82 -13.82 -9.24
CA ARG A 99 0.35 -14.20 -7.91
C ARG A 99 0.95 -15.54 -7.48
N GLY A 100 1.13 -15.70 -6.18
CA GLY A 100 1.68 -16.92 -5.60
C GLY A 100 3.18 -17.09 -5.78
N LYS A 101 3.89 -16.07 -6.25
CA LYS A 101 5.36 -16.09 -6.46
C LYS A 101 6.15 -15.37 -5.38
N GLY A 102 5.49 -14.92 -4.31
CA GLY A 102 6.14 -14.24 -3.18
C GLY A 102 6.50 -12.77 -3.45
N ILE A 103 5.98 -12.16 -4.50
CA ILE A 103 6.30 -10.77 -4.88
C ILE A 103 5.83 -9.78 -3.82
N ALA A 104 4.64 -9.99 -3.25
CA ALA A 104 4.14 -9.12 -2.18
C ALA A 104 5.07 -9.12 -0.97
N THR A 105 5.47 -10.30 -0.52
CA THR A 105 6.43 -10.47 0.59
C THR A 105 7.76 -9.78 0.27
N LEU A 106 8.23 -9.92 -0.95
CA LEU A 106 9.48 -9.31 -1.39
C LEU A 106 9.40 -7.78 -1.32
N LEU A 107 8.30 -7.18 -1.79
CA LEU A 107 8.09 -5.73 -1.73
C LEU A 107 7.94 -5.22 -0.29
N ILE A 108 7.22 -5.94 0.55
CA ILE A 108 7.05 -5.58 1.97
C ILE A 108 8.41 -5.60 2.68
N ASN A 109 9.21 -6.63 2.45
CA ASN A 109 10.54 -6.75 3.04
C ASN A 109 11.46 -5.63 2.57
N GLU A 110 11.38 -5.22 1.31
CA GLU A 110 12.13 -4.08 0.81
C GLU A 110 11.74 -2.78 1.52
N CYS A 111 10.45 -2.56 1.76
CA CYS A 111 9.98 -1.41 2.55
C CYS A 111 10.54 -1.45 3.97
N ILE A 112 10.53 -2.61 4.62
CA ILE A 112 11.10 -2.78 5.97
C ILE A 112 12.59 -2.45 5.96
N ASN A 113 13.33 -2.96 4.99
CA ASN A 113 14.76 -2.68 4.88
C ASN A 113 15.05 -1.19 4.70
N ARG A 114 14.29 -0.51 3.87
CA ARG A 114 14.42 0.94 3.67
C ARG A 114 14.08 1.74 4.92
N ALA A 115 13.05 1.32 5.64
CA ALA A 115 12.69 1.95 6.92
C ALA A 115 13.83 1.81 7.93
N LYS A 116 14.43 0.61 8.04
CA LYS A 116 15.60 0.37 8.91
C LYS A 116 16.79 1.24 8.52
N GLU A 117 17.09 1.33 7.24
CA GLU A 117 18.21 2.13 6.73
C GLU A 117 18.06 3.62 7.08
N LYS A 118 16.82 4.08 7.18
CA LYS A 118 16.51 5.47 7.56
C LYS A 118 16.49 5.69 9.08
N GLY A 119 16.74 4.65 9.86
CA GLY A 119 16.80 4.72 11.32
C GLY A 119 15.47 4.51 12.04
N PHE A 120 14.42 4.09 11.32
CA PHE A 120 13.15 3.76 11.96
C PHE A 120 13.19 2.36 12.57
N SER A 121 12.44 2.17 13.64
CA SER A 121 12.25 0.88 14.30
C SER A 121 10.88 0.27 14.10
N GLU A 122 10.03 0.97 13.34
CA GLU A 122 8.65 0.56 13.08
C GLU A 122 8.24 0.97 11.67
N MET A 123 7.28 0.24 11.12
CA MET A 123 6.63 0.58 9.86
C MET A 123 5.17 0.16 9.94
N GLY A 124 4.28 0.97 9.40
CA GLY A 124 2.85 0.72 9.45
C GLY A 124 2.20 0.60 8.08
N LEU A 125 0.93 0.27 8.11
CA LEU A 125 0.05 0.29 6.95
C LEU A 125 -1.40 0.42 7.41
N HIS A 126 -2.24 0.83 6.46
CA HIS A 126 -3.69 0.77 6.61
C HIS A 126 -4.25 -0.02 5.44
N THR A 127 -5.21 -0.90 5.72
CA THR A 127 -5.87 -1.69 4.67
C THR A 127 -7.35 -1.84 4.99
N ALA A 128 -8.19 -1.76 3.96
CA ALA A 128 -9.63 -1.89 4.14
C ALA A 128 -10.02 -3.32 4.56
N ASP A 129 -11.08 -3.45 5.34
CA ASP A 129 -11.52 -4.73 5.89
C ASP A 129 -11.91 -5.79 4.85
N PHE A 130 -12.27 -5.36 3.63
CA PHE A 130 -12.57 -6.29 2.54
C PHE A 130 -11.31 -6.87 1.88
N MET A 131 -10.13 -6.37 2.19
CA MET A 131 -8.84 -6.85 1.67
C MET A 131 -8.34 -8.06 2.48
N GLU A 132 -9.13 -9.13 2.50
CA GLU A 132 -8.91 -10.28 3.37
C GLU A 132 -7.58 -10.99 3.16
N SER A 133 -7.20 -11.21 1.89
CA SER A 133 -5.93 -11.89 1.57
C SER A 133 -4.72 -11.06 1.98
N ALA A 134 -4.80 -9.75 1.80
CA ALA A 134 -3.74 -8.83 2.20
C ALA A 134 -3.59 -8.83 3.74
N ILE A 135 -4.70 -8.77 4.47
CA ILE A 135 -4.69 -8.80 5.94
C ILE A 135 -4.03 -10.08 6.45
N LYS A 136 -4.37 -11.23 5.89
CA LYS A 136 -3.76 -12.52 6.26
C LYS A 136 -2.25 -12.51 6.01
N LEU A 137 -1.81 -11.94 4.90
CA LEU A 137 -0.39 -11.82 4.58
C LEU A 137 0.33 -10.93 5.60
N TYR A 138 -0.22 -9.77 5.92
CA TYR A 138 0.38 -8.87 6.89
C TYR A 138 0.49 -9.51 8.27
N GLU A 139 -0.56 -10.17 8.74
CA GLU A 139 -0.54 -10.88 10.01
C GLU A 139 0.51 -12.00 10.01
N HIS A 140 0.60 -12.77 8.92
CA HIS A 140 1.60 -13.82 8.76
C HIS A 140 3.03 -13.28 8.81
N LEU A 141 3.26 -12.07 8.29
CA LEU A 141 4.58 -11.42 8.31
C LEU A 141 4.93 -10.77 9.65
N GLY A 142 4.02 -10.76 10.61
CA GLY A 142 4.26 -10.24 11.95
C GLY A 142 3.70 -8.85 12.21
N PHE A 143 2.90 -8.30 11.31
CA PHE A 143 2.19 -7.03 11.57
C PHE A 143 1.11 -7.23 12.63
N GLU A 144 1.03 -6.30 13.56
CA GLU A 144 0.06 -6.30 14.66
C GLU A 144 -1.00 -5.23 14.42
N ARG A 145 -2.24 -5.54 14.82
CA ARG A 145 -3.38 -4.61 14.73
C ARG A 145 -3.21 -3.44 15.67
N LEU A 146 -3.57 -2.25 15.20
CA LEU A 146 -3.65 -1.04 16.01
C LEU A 146 -5.06 -0.43 15.85
N PRO A 147 -6.08 -0.99 16.52
CA PRO A 147 -7.46 -0.55 16.34
C PRO A 147 -7.69 0.94 16.62
N GLN A 148 -6.87 1.55 17.47
CA GLN A 148 -6.95 2.98 17.80
C GLN A 148 -6.67 3.90 16.61
N PHE A 149 -6.06 3.39 15.55
CA PHE A 149 -5.79 4.15 14.32
C PHE A 149 -6.68 3.73 13.15
N ASP A 150 -7.69 2.90 13.39
CA ASP A 150 -8.69 2.56 12.38
C ASP A 150 -9.54 3.79 12.05
N PHE A 151 -10.06 3.85 10.82
CA PHE A 151 -11.01 4.89 10.43
C PHE A 151 -12.00 4.37 9.38
N GLU A 152 -13.11 5.09 9.25
CA GLU A 152 -14.17 4.78 8.28
C GLU A 152 -14.22 5.93 7.26
N PRO A 153 -13.63 5.77 6.06
CA PRO A 153 -13.43 6.88 5.12
C PRO A 153 -14.72 7.41 4.48
N ALA A 154 -15.73 6.57 4.29
CA ALA A 154 -16.94 6.90 3.53
C ALA A 154 -18.23 6.75 4.32
N ASN A 155 -18.17 6.50 5.60
CA ASN A 155 -19.32 6.28 6.48
C ASN A 155 -20.32 5.25 5.92
N ASP A 156 -19.82 4.19 5.32
CA ASP A 156 -20.57 3.11 4.66
C ASP A 156 -20.37 1.74 5.33
N GLY A 157 -19.77 1.71 6.51
CA GLY A 157 -19.49 0.49 7.27
C GLY A 157 -18.16 -0.16 6.94
N ILE A 158 -17.45 0.32 5.91
CA ILE A 158 -16.12 -0.20 5.57
C ILE A 158 -15.08 0.46 6.47
N ILE A 159 -14.37 -0.38 7.23
CA ILE A 159 -13.32 0.08 8.14
C ILE A 159 -11.95 -0.11 7.50
N VAL A 160 -11.14 0.93 7.52
CA VAL A 160 -9.73 0.88 7.14
C VAL A 160 -8.95 0.60 8.41
N LYS A 161 -8.33 -0.58 8.45
CA LYS A 161 -7.67 -1.14 9.63
C LYS A 161 -6.19 -0.83 9.63
N ALA A 162 -5.68 -0.41 10.79
CA ALA A 162 -4.28 -0.10 10.99
C ALA A 162 -3.48 -1.31 11.48
N PHE A 163 -2.28 -1.44 10.96
CA PHE A 163 -1.30 -2.48 11.33
C PHE A 163 0.09 -1.84 11.46
N ARG A 164 0.92 -2.46 12.29
CA ARG A 164 2.30 -2.01 12.48
C ARG A 164 3.21 -3.21 12.74
N ILE A 165 4.42 -3.15 12.21
CA ILE A 165 5.49 -4.09 12.53
C ILE A 165 6.65 -3.34 13.19
N SER A 166 7.27 -3.97 14.20
CA SER A 166 8.47 -3.46 14.87
C SER A 166 9.67 -4.35 14.53
N PHE A 167 10.83 -3.76 14.44
CA PHE A 167 12.07 -4.47 14.07
C PHE A 167 13.31 -3.94 14.80
#